data_00dfd82b3e6a63e516485cf87ac9a489
#
_entry.id   00dfd82b3e6a63e516485cf87ac9a489
#
_cell.length_a   1.000
_cell.length_b   1.000
_cell.length_c   1.000
_cell.angle_alpha   90.00
_cell.angle_beta   90.00
_cell.angle_gamma   90.00
#
_symmetry.space_group_name_H-M   'P 1'
#
loop_
_entity.id
_entity.type
_entity.pdbx_description
1 polymer ?
#
loop_
_entity_poly.entity_id
_entity_poly.type
_entity_poly.pdbx_seq_one_letter_code
_entity_poly.pdbx_strand_id
1 'polypeptide(L)'
;MIKVRIKKSLAEGGNVFAGKTDSIPLEFIQPTLDRYYEELDRLFPQHSDKFRNFQPLGSVGKKAKSGDIDLAVNVREMFPDGEVNPEDIKSWGLSPDEWKKKLEKLTKRARTSTPSELGWKAFLQLLAQYINENSDLIEADLKKIKPGAMFSLFPQFSPEGEQQDVGVQIDWMVGNVDWLTFSYFSDVPSEDEPLLKGLHRTQLIHALILAKDHSFSHTMGVKDKKTGETVAFSKAEMLDLLSRLYRNTITIDDTQNFNTLHDWMRNIDEEDRNRALRAYLKILDTTRGNKDLDGERCGYIPKALEQMYLSLLKNGQMTGKFLCKEANPTLWAAKNASLQESPNNNEKITVVIPGGFKPPHRGHVEMINHFANLPEVDEVIIFTGSKERESADGSVVVTAEKARKLFNLFNLAPNVRFGDVTQRPKKDGSTYENPFMDAVDVLYDENYAGKNVAIGHPTKDPTYGDRFAKIASYSKKPIVANLVKVTPADTTGGLSATDLRNAVQSGDTEELKRFIPDSIAKQYLKILIGD
;
A
#
# COMPACT_ATOMS: atom_id res chain seq x y z
N MET A 1 -1.17 -38.74 7.46
CA MET A 1 -0.11 -37.74 7.24
C MET A 1 -0.03 -36.82 8.46
N ILE A 2 1.10 -36.82 9.15
CA ILE A 2 1.31 -35.95 10.32
C ILE A 2 2.01 -34.69 9.79
N LYS A 3 1.23 -33.64 9.53
CA LYS A 3 1.83 -32.32 9.22
C LYS A 3 2.65 -31.87 10.43
N VAL A 4 3.92 -31.59 10.21
CA VAL A 4 4.81 -31.04 11.24
C VAL A 4 4.17 -29.77 11.80
N ARG A 5 3.88 -29.75 13.11
CA ARG A 5 3.33 -28.56 13.78
C ARG A 5 4.49 -27.63 14.15
N ILE A 6 4.67 -26.58 13.36
CA ILE A 6 5.51 -25.45 13.74
C ILE A 6 4.77 -24.64 14.80
N LYS A 7 5.39 -24.42 15.97
CA LYS A 7 4.83 -23.59 17.03
C LYS A 7 4.69 -22.14 16.56
N LYS A 8 3.63 -21.47 16.98
CA LYS A 8 3.40 -20.06 16.67
C LYS A 8 4.47 -19.23 17.37
N SER A 9 5.41 -18.64 16.59
CA SER A 9 6.40 -17.71 17.09
C SER A 9 5.82 -16.29 17.17
N LEU A 10 6.22 -15.53 18.19
CA LEU A 10 5.93 -14.11 18.32
C LEU A 10 7.04 -13.24 17.70
N ALA A 11 8.12 -13.87 17.22
CA ALA A 11 9.32 -13.20 16.75
C ALA A 11 9.37 -13.00 15.23
N GLU A 12 10.33 -12.21 14.78
CA GLU A 12 10.48 -11.61 13.47
C GLU A 12 11.03 -12.61 12.44
N GLY A 13 10.20 -13.05 11.54
CA GLY A 13 10.56 -13.78 10.31
C GLY A 13 9.66 -13.34 9.18
N GLY A 14 10.01 -13.68 7.93
CA GLY A 14 9.37 -13.23 6.70
C GLY A 14 7.86 -12.96 6.74
N ASN A 15 7.43 -11.92 6.08
CA ASN A 15 6.08 -11.33 6.21
C ASN A 15 4.92 -12.19 5.67
N VAL A 16 5.21 -13.27 4.93
CA VAL A 16 4.18 -14.09 4.27
C VAL A 16 3.55 -15.06 5.27
N PHE A 17 4.37 -15.64 6.15
CA PHE A 17 3.98 -16.65 7.13
C PHE A 17 4.03 -16.10 8.57
N ALA A 18 3.62 -14.86 8.78
CA ALA A 18 3.67 -14.19 10.07
C ALA A 18 3.12 -15.05 11.22
N GLY A 19 3.91 -15.18 12.29
CA GLY A 19 3.61 -15.99 13.47
C GLY A 19 3.98 -17.49 13.35
N LYS A 20 4.55 -17.94 12.21
CA LYS A 20 5.11 -19.28 12.02
C LYS A 20 6.63 -19.26 11.80
N THR A 21 7.19 -18.09 11.49
CA THR A 21 8.59 -17.89 11.16
C THR A 21 9.32 -17.15 12.26
N ASP A 22 10.61 -17.44 12.41
CA ASP A 22 11.56 -16.67 13.20
C ASP A 22 12.82 -16.40 12.38
N SER A 23 13.65 -15.46 12.83
CA SER A 23 14.95 -15.22 12.22
C SER A 23 15.83 -16.47 12.35
N ILE A 24 16.54 -16.81 11.26
CA ILE A 24 17.43 -17.95 11.21
C ILE A 24 18.86 -17.55 11.58
N PRO A 25 19.52 -18.24 12.55
CA PRO A 25 20.94 -18.07 12.84
C PRO A 25 21.81 -18.39 11.63
N LEU A 26 22.96 -17.72 11.50
CA LEU A 26 23.88 -17.92 10.39
C LEU A 26 24.30 -19.39 10.21
N GLU A 27 24.62 -20.05 11.31
CA GLU A 27 25.04 -21.46 11.35
C GLU A 27 23.92 -22.45 10.97
N PHE A 28 22.65 -22.04 11.03
CA PHE A 28 21.50 -22.88 10.66
C PHE A 28 21.14 -22.78 9.19
N ILE A 29 21.64 -21.76 8.47
CA ILE A 29 21.25 -21.50 7.08
C ILE A 29 21.58 -22.68 6.18
N GLN A 30 22.84 -23.14 6.17
CA GLN A 30 23.27 -24.22 5.28
C GLN A 30 22.60 -25.56 5.62
N PRO A 31 22.55 -26.02 6.90
CA PRO A 31 21.81 -27.23 7.24
C PRO A 31 20.33 -27.19 6.85
N THR A 32 19.70 -26.03 7.00
CA THR A 32 18.29 -25.83 6.60
C THR A 32 18.14 -25.93 5.08
N LEU A 33 19.02 -25.27 4.30
CA LEU A 33 18.99 -25.34 2.85
C LEU A 33 19.28 -26.75 2.32
N ASP A 34 20.21 -27.49 2.92
CA ASP A 34 20.50 -28.86 2.52
C ASP A 34 19.26 -29.74 2.67
N ARG A 35 18.55 -29.64 3.80
CA ARG A 35 17.28 -30.38 4.02
C ARG A 35 16.16 -29.89 3.11
N TYR A 36 16.10 -28.60 2.81
CA TYR A 36 15.15 -28.04 1.85
C TYR A 36 15.37 -28.61 0.44
N TYR A 37 16.63 -28.67 -0.02
CA TYR A 37 16.97 -29.26 -1.31
C TYR A 37 16.74 -30.78 -1.34
N GLU A 38 17.02 -31.51 -0.27
CA GLU A 38 16.69 -32.94 -0.16
C GLU A 38 15.17 -33.17 -0.35
N GLU A 39 14.34 -32.34 0.24
CA GLU A 39 12.89 -32.44 0.08
C GLU A 39 12.43 -32.08 -1.34
N LEU A 40 13.03 -31.06 -1.97
CA LEU A 40 12.78 -30.75 -3.37
C LEU A 40 13.25 -31.88 -4.32
N ASP A 41 14.39 -32.50 -4.05
CA ASP A 41 14.91 -33.66 -4.79
C ASP A 41 13.93 -34.85 -4.68
N ARG A 42 13.34 -35.06 -3.52
CA ARG A 42 12.32 -36.10 -3.30
C ARG A 42 11.05 -35.81 -4.13
N LEU A 43 10.62 -34.54 -4.21
CA LEU A 43 9.43 -34.13 -4.93
C LEU A 43 9.64 -34.11 -6.45
N PHE A 44 10.84 -33.74 -6.90
CA PHE A 44 11.19 -33.52 -8.30
C PHE A 44 12.55 -34.17 -8.65
N PRO A 45 12.68 -35.52 -8.57
CA PRO A 45 13.97 -36.20 -8.69
C PRO A 45 14.67 -35.99 -10.03
N GLN A 46 13.91 -35.70 -11.10
CA GLN A 46 14.45 -35.40 -12.43
C GLN A 46 15.03 -33.97 -12.56
N HIS A 47 14.93 -33.14 -11.51
CA HIS A 47 15.38 -31.74 -11.49
C HIS A 47 16.32 -31.44 -10.31
N SER A 48 16.86 -32.46 -9.65
CA SER A 48 17.72 -32.33 -8.44
C SER A 48 18.95 -31.45 -8.68
N ASP A 49 19.55 -31.55 -9.87
CA ASP A 49 20.71 -30.73 -10.26
C ASP A 49 20.39 -29.23 -10.28
N LYS A 50 19.14 -28.86 -10.62
CA LYS A 50 18.73 -27.46 -10.71
C LYS A 50 18.66 -26.76 -9.35
N PHE A 51 18.20 -27.47 -8.31
CA PHE A 51 18.05 -26.89 -6.99
C PHE A 51 19.38 -26.55 -6.33
N ARG A 52 20.45 -27.29 -6.65
CA ARG A 52 21.81 -27.06 -6.13
C ARG A 52 22.46 -25.78 -6.71
N ASN A 53 21.92 -25.24 -7.79
CA ASN A 53 22.38 -24.02 -8.43
C ASN A 53 21.69 -22.75 -7.89
N PHE A 54 20.75 -22.88 -6.96
CA PHE A 54 20.11 -21.73 -6.34
C PHE A 54 21.12 -20.93 -5.50
N GLN A 55 21.12 -19.62 -5.68
CA GLN A 55 22.09 -18.75 -5.03
C GLN A 55 21.43 -17.88 -3.97
N PRO A 56 21.96 -17.83 -2.73
CA PRO A 56 21.47 -16.92 -1.70
C PRO A 56 21.58 -15.46 -2.12
N LEU A 57 20.55 -14.68 -1.83
CA LEU A 57 20.44 -13.25 -2.14
C LEU A 57 20.41 -12.40 -0.87
N GLY A 58 20.53 -11.09 -1.06
CA GLY A 58 20.32 -10.10 -0.01
C GLY A 58 21.31 -10.20 1.15
N SER A 59 20.79 -10.28 2.36
CA SER A 59 21.59 -10.36 3.60
C SER A 59 21.86 -11.79 4.08
N VAL A 60 21.40 -12.80 3.37
CA VAL A 60 21.57 -14.21 3.74
C VAL A 60 23.08 -14.54 3.82
N GLY A 61 23.49 -15.11 4.94
CA GLY A 61 24.90 -15.46 5.16
C GLY A 61 25.86 -14.30 5.47
N LYS A 62 25.35 -13.04 5.56
CA LYS A 62 26.17 -11.84 5.82
C LYS A 62 26.00 -11.28 7.24
N LYS A 63 25.04 -11.75 7.99
CA LYS A 63 24.70 -11.32 9.35
C LYS A 63 24.58 -12.52 10.28
N ALA A 64 24.68 -12.29 11.58
CA ALA A 64 24.50 -13.33 12.58
C ALA A 64 23.11 -14.01 12.54
N LYS A 65 22.09 -13.26 12.05
CA LYS A 65 20.74 -13.77 11.80
C LYS A 65 20.13 -13.16 10.56
N SER A 66 19.33 -13.92 9.82
CA SER A 66 18.53 -13.46 8.67
C SER A 66 17.05 -13.64 8.98
N GLY A 67 16.18 -12.71 8.53
CA GLY A 67 14.72 -12.79 8.73
C GLY A 67 14.06 -13.84 7.82
N ASP A 68 14.65 -14.06 6.65
CA ASP A 68 14.21 -14.99 5.60
C ASP A 68 15.44 -15.44 4.79
N ILE A 69 15.21 -16.39 3.89
CA ILE A 69 16.22 -16.85 2.92
C ILE A 69 15.69 -16.59 1.52
N ASP A 70 16.26 -15.58 0.86
CA ASP A 70 16.01 -15.32 -0.56
C ASP A 70 16.96 -16.16 -1.43
N LEU A 71 16.42 -16.86 -2.43
CA LEU A 71 17.17 -17.69 -3.36
C LEU A 71 16.97 -17.22 -4.79
N ALA A 72 18.05 -16.89 -5.50
CA ALA A 72 18.01 -16.63 -6.94
C ALA A 72 17.82 -17.95 -7.69
N VAL A 73 16.80 -18.01 -8.52
CA VAL A 73 16.46 -19.15 -9.36
C VAL A 73 16.59 -18.74 -10.83
N ASN A 74 17.54 -19.35 -11.53
CA ASN A 74 17.82 -19.00 -12.93
C ASN A 74 16.69 -19.52 -13.85
N VAL A 75 16.03 -18.58 -14.55
CA VAL A 75 14.96 -18.94 -15.49
C VAL A 75 15.40 -19.92 -16.58
N ARG A 76 16.66 -19.80 -17.07
CA ARG A 76 17.18 -20.67 -18.13
C ARG A 76 17.64 -22.05 -17.65
N GLU A 77 17.94 -22.18 -16.37
CA GLU A 77 18.17 -23.48 -15.76
C GLU A 77 16.86 -24.21 -15.48
N MET A 78 15.81 -23.46 -15.14
CA MET A 78 14.48 -24.05 -14.97
C MET A 78 13.89 -24.47 -16.33
N PHE A 79 13.98 -23.59 -17.34
CA PHE A 79 13.46 -23.77 -18.68
C PHE A 79 14.46 -23.23 -19.71
N PRO A 80 14.92 -24.05 -20.69
CA PRO A 80 16.03 -23.68 -21.59
C PRO A 80 15.84 -22.34 -22.33
N ASP A 81 14.60 -22.05 -22.75
CA ASP A 81 14.28 -20.80 -23.46
C ASP A 81 13.98 -19.63 -22.51
N GLY A 82 13.99 -19.87 -21.18
CA GLY A 82 13.59 -18.89 -20.16
C GLY A 82 12.09 -18.65 -20.12
N GLU A 83 11.30 -19.35 -20.95
CA GLU A 83 9.84 -19.25 -21.01
C GLU A 83 9.18 -20.58 -20.66
N VAL A 84 7.99 -20.52 -20.07
CA VAL A 84 7.24 -21.69 -19.66
C VAL A 84 6.34 -22.16 -20.80
N ASN A 85 6.50 -23.40 -21.21
CA ASN A 85 5.68 -24.03 -22.22
C ASN A 85 5.06 -25.36 -21.73
N PRO A 86 4.06 -25.94 -22.43
CA PRO A 86 3.38 -27.17 -21.99
C PRO A 86 4.29 -28.40 -21.81
N GLU A 87 5.33 -28.56 -22.66
CA GLU A 87 6.25 -29.70 -22.55
C GLU A 87 7.11 -29.60 -21.30
N ASP A 88 7.57 -28.38 -20.99
CA ASP A 88 8.31 -28.13 -19.76
C ASP A 88 7.46 -28.42 -18.52
N ILE A 89 6.18 -28.00 -18.51
CA ILE A 89 5.24 -28.32 -17.43
C ILE A 89 5.16 -29.83 -17.20
N LYS A 90 5.07 -30.60 -18.29
CA LYS A 90 5.03 -32.06 -18.22
C LYS A 90 6.33 -32.66 -17.67
N SER A 91 7.50 -32.08 -17.99
CA SER A 91 8.79 -32.54 -17.47
C SER A 91 8.88 -32.38 -15.95
N TRP A 92 8.16 -31.43 -15.37
CA TRP A 92 8.02 -31.24 -13.92
C TRP A 92 7.01 -32.18 -13.26
N GLY A 93 6.42 -33.12 -14.01
CA GLY A 93 5.35 -33.99 -13.49
C GLY A 93 4.03 -33.26 -13.22
N LEU A 94 3.89 -32.03 -13.75
CA LEU A 94 2.72 -31.19 -13.55
C LEU A 94 1.78 -31.29 -14.76
N SER A 95 0.51 -30.87 -14.60
CA SER A 95 -0.50 -30.92 -15.65
C SER A 95 -0.44 -29.69 -16.58
N PRO A 96 -0.11 -29.86 -17.89
CA PRO A 96 -0.17 -28.76 -18.85
C PRO A 96 -1.57 -28.14 -18.99
N ASP A 97 -2.63 -28.93 -18.84
CA ASP A 97 -4.00 -28.45 -18.96
C ASP A 97 -4.40 -27.56 -17.77
N GLU A 98 -3.95 -27.91 -16.57
CA GLU A 98 -4.17 -27.05 -15.40
C GLU A 98 -3.36 -25.75 -15.49
N TRP A 99 -2.14 -25.82 -16.00
CA TRP A 99 -1.34 -24.64 -16.27
C TRP A 99 -2.03 -23.71 -17.26
N LYS A 100 -2.55 -24.23 -18.41
CA LYS A 100 -3.32 -23.46 -19.40
C LYS A 100 -4.53 -22.80 -18.77
N LYS A 101 -5.32 -23.52 -17.97
CA LYS A 101 -6.49 -22.97 -17.24
C LYS A 101 -6.10 -21.84 -16.31
N LYS A 102 -4.99 -21.98 -15.56
CA LYS A 102 -4.48 -20.91 -14.68
C LYS A 102 -4.02 -19.70 -15.51
N LEU A 103 -3.28 -19.91 -16.58
CA LEU A 103 -2.80 -18.88 -17.50
C LEU A 103 -3.95 -18.08 -18.11
N GLU A 104 -4.98 -18.73 -18.64
CA GLU A 104 -6.18 -18.08 -19.17
C GLU A 104 -6.88 -17.21 -18.13
N LYS A 105 -7.03 -17.72 -16.89
CA LYS A 105 -7.62 -16.97 -15.77
C LYS A 105 -6.80 -15.73 -15.41
N LEU A 106 -5.48 -15.83 -15.43
CA LEU A 106 -4.56 -14.73 -15.19
C LEU A 106 -4.62 -13.70 -16.31
N THR A 107 -4.60 -14.14 -17.57
CA THR A 107 -4.68 -13.28 -18.77
C THR A 107 -5.95 -12.42 -18.77
N LYS A 108 -7.11 -13.01 -18.44
CA LYS A 108 -8.38 -12.26 -18.33
C LYS A 108 -8.37 -11.15 -17.28
N ARG A 109 -7.49 -11.21 -16.29
CA ARG A 109 -7.39 -10.25 -15.17
C ARG A 109 -6.20 -9.29 -15.28
N ALA A 110 -5.23 -9.62 -16.14
CA ALA A 110 -4.02 -8.85 -16.30
C ALA A 110 -4.30 -7.51 -16.99
N ARG A 111 -3.63 -6.46 -16.50
CA ARG A 111 -3.67 -5.12 -17.11
C ARG A 111 -2.33 -4.70 -17.71
N THR A 112 -1.23 -5.17 -17.12
CA THR A 112 0.13 -4.70 -17.43
C THR A 112 1.16 -5.81 -17.54
N SER A 113 0.84 -7.07 -17.16
CA SER A 113 1.78 -8.19 -17.20
C SER A 113 1.90 -8.75 -18.62
N THR A 114 3.11 -9.13 -19.01
CA THR A 114 3.39 -9.80 -20.30
C THR A 114 2.91 -11.26 -20.29
N PRO A 115 2.72 -11.89 -21.47
CA PRO A 115 2.40 -13.31 -21.54
C PRO A 115 3.42 -14.20 -20.81
N SER A 116 4.72 -13.91 -20.95
CA SER A 116 5.81 -14.62 -20.25
C SER A 116 5.67 -14.51 -18.73
N GLU A 117 5.46 -13.32 -18.18
CA GLU A 117 5.22 -13.10 -16.74
C GLU A 117 4.01 -13.89 -16.23
N LEU A 118 2.96 -13.97 -17.02
CA LEU A 118 1.75 -14.73 -16.65
C LEU A 118 1.99 -16.24 -16.73
N GLY A 119 2.77 -16.70 -17.71
CA GLY A 119 3.20 -18.10 -17.85
C GLY A 119 3.98 -18.55 -16.60
N TRP A 120 4.96 -17.76 -16.18
CA TRP A 120 5.73 -18.01 -14.96
C TRP A 120 4.86 -18.02 -13.72
N LYS A 121 3.96 -17.06 -13.59
CA LYS A 121 3.04 -17.03 -12.44
C LYS A 121 2.14 -18.25 -12.38
N ALA A 122 1.62 -18.69 -13.51
CA ALA A 122 0.78 -19.88 -13.61
C ALA A 122 1.56 -21.15 -13.21
N PHE A 123 2.83 -21.27 -13.67
CA PHE A 123 3.72 -22.36 -13.30
C PHE A 123 4.01 -22.37 -11.79
N LEU A 124 4.43 -21.26 -11.22
CA LEU A 124 4.73 -21.17 -9.78
C LEU A 124 3.50 -21.46 -8.91
N GLN A 125 2.29 -21.08 -9.36
CA GLN A 125 1.05 -21.44 -8.68
C GLN A 125 0.76 -22.95 -8.73
N LEU A 126 1.09 -23.60 -9.83
CA LEU A 126 0.89 -25.04 -9.99
C LEU A 126 1.94 -25.81 -9.17
N LEU A 127 3.20 -25.36 -9.21
CA LEU A 127 4.30 -25.91 -8.45
C LEU A 127 4.02 -25.82 -6.94
N ALA A 128 3.62 -24.66 -6.44
CA ALA A 128 3.26 -24.44 -5.04
C ALA A 128 2.10 -25.34 -4.58
N GLN A 129 1.10 -25.52 -5.45
CA GLN A 129 -0.01 -26.44 -5.18
C GLN A 129 0.49 -27.89 -5.05
N TYR A 130 1.31 -28.35 -6.02
CA TYR A 130 1.89 -29.68 -6.00
C TYR A 130 2.74 -29.92 -4.73
N ILE A 131 3.59 -28.95 -4.36
CA ILE A 131 4.39 -29.01 -3.13
C ILE A 131 3.48 -29.20 -1.91
N ASN A 132 2.44 -28.40 -1.77
CA ASN A 132 1.51 -28.49 -0.62
C ASN A 132 0.74 -29.81 -0.55
N GLU A 133 0.52 -30.47 -1.69
CA GLU A 133 -0.17 -31.76 -1.78
C GLU A 133 0.76 -32.95 -1.48
N ASN A 134 2.08 -32.79 -1.69
CA ASN A 134 3.05 -33.87 -1.67
C ASN A 134 4.20 -33.71 -0.66
N SER A 135 4.27 -32.58 0.09
CA SER A 135 5.24 -32.35 1.15
C SER A 135 4.56 -32.12 2.50
N ASP A 136 5.12 -32.72 3.52
CA ASP A 136 4.77 -32.42 4.92
C ASP A 136 5.70 -31.37 5.54
N LEU A 137 6.84 -31.09 4.90
CA LEU A 137 7.88 -30.16 5.38
C LEU A 137 7.77 -28.77 4.76
N ILE A 138 7.40 -28.66 3.47
CA ILE A 138 7.29 -27.37 2.77
C ILE A 138 5.83 -26.93 2.74
N GLU A 139 5.53 -25.75 3.25
CA GLU A 139 4.22 -25.08 3.07
C GLU A 139 4.39 -23.87 2.13
N ALA A 140 3.97 -23.98 0.87
CA ALA A 140 4.02 -22.88 -0.10
C ALA A 140 2.79 -21.97 -0.02
N ASP A 141 2.97 -20.63 -0.08
CA ASP A 141 1.85 -19.69 -0.10
C ASP A 141 1.19 -19.62 -1.48
N LEU A 142 -0.10 -19.97 -1.56
CA LEU A 142 -0.85 -19.96 -2.82
C LEU A 142 -1.42 -18.59 -3.20
N LYS A 143 -1.41 -17.60 -2.30
CA LYS A 143 -2.10 -16.31 -2.48
C LYS A 143 -1.17 -15.20 -2.95
N LYS A 144 0.07 -15.19 -2.47
CA LYS A 144 1.02 -14.09 -2.69
C LYS A 144 2.00 -14.32 -3.84
N ILE A 145 1.87 -15.43 -4.59
CA ILE A 145 2.71 -15.74 -5.76
C ILE A 145 2.69 -14.61 -6.78
N LYS A 146 3.88 -14.15 -7.17
CA LYS A 146 4.12 -13.14 -8.19
C LYS A 146 4.70 -13.78 -9.46
N PRO A 147 4.79 -13.07 -10.60
CA PRO A 147 5.41 -13.60 -11.82
C PRO A 147 6.84 -14.14 -11.64
N GLY A 148 7.61 -13.51 -10.79
CA GLY A 148 9.01 -13.93 -10.52
C GLY A 148 9.27 -14.30 -9.07
N ALA A 149 8.25 -14.64 -8.26
CA ALA A 149 8.49 -15.01 -6.87
C ALA A 149 7.46 -16.01 -6.33
N MET A 150 7.96 -17.01 -5.59
CA MET A 150 7.20 -17.97 -4.81
C MET A 150 7.74 -17.98 -3.37
N PHE A 151 6.86 -18.11 -2.41
CA PHE A 151 7.16 -18.02 -0.99
C PHE A 151 6.82 -19.35 -0.32
N SER A 152 7.74 -19.87 0.48
CA SER A 152 7.55 -21.12 1.23
C SER A 152 8.00 -21.00 2.68
N LEU A 153 7.36 -21.77 3.55
CA LEU A 153 7.73 -21.97 4.93
C LEU A 153 8.41 -23.33 5.05
N PHE A 154 9.54 -23.39 5.75
CA PHE A 154 10.28 -24.62 6.01
C PHE A 154 10.78 -24.64 7.46
N PRO A 155 10.85 -25.80 8.15
CA PRO A 155 11.47 -25.90 9.47
C PRO A 155 12.94 -25.49 9.43
N GLN A 156 13.43 -24.85 10.49
CA GLN A 156 14.87 -24.62 10.66
C GLN A 156 15.56 -25.92 11.13
N PHE A 157 16.81 -26.12 10.71
CA PHE A 157 17.64 -27.24 11.13
C PHE A 157 18.97 -26.75 11.71
N SER A 158 19.36 -27.32 12.86
CA SER A 158 20.65 -27.02 13.48
C SER A 158 21.83 -27.66 12.72
N PRO A 159 23.08 -27.25 12.99
CA PRO A 159 24.28 -27.89 12.42
C PRO A 159 24.36 -29.39 12.66
N GLU A 160 23.75 -29.88 13.75
CA GLU A 160 23.68 -31.31 14.09
C GLU A 160 22.57 -32.04 13.33
N GLY A 161 21.79 -31.30 12.49
CA GLY A 161 20.70 -31.86 11.71
C GLY A 161 19.37 -31.99 12.45
N GLU A 162 19.25 -31.40 13.65
CA GLU A 162 18.03 -31.42 14.44
C GLU A 162 17.01 -30.40 13.94
N GLN A 163 15.79 -30.85 13.70
CA GLN A 163 14.68 -30.00 13.34
C GLN A 163 14.24 -29.14 14.54
N GLN A 164 14.03 -27.83 14.28
CA GLN A 164 13.57 -26.88 15.27
C GLN A 164 12.03 -26.72 15.23
N ASP A 165 11.45 -26.29 16.35
CA ASP A 165 10.01 -26.01 16.48
C ASP A 165 9.56 -24.71 15.74
N VAL A 166 10.49 -23.99 15.13
CA VAL A 166 10.26 -22.73 14.38
C VAL A 166 10.61 -22.90 12.92
N GLY A 167 9.94 -22.16 12.05
CA GLY A 167 10.20 -22.15 10.62
C GLY A 167 10.99 -20.92 10.18
N VAL A 168 11.48 -20.99 8.95
CA VAL A 168 12.01 -19.86 8.20
C VAL A 168 11.24 -19.71 6.90
N GLN A 169 11.06 -18.49 6.43
CA GLN A 169 10.54 -18.22 5.08
C GLN A 169 11.68 -18.40 4.08
N ILE A 170 11.44 -19.20 3.03
CA ILE A 170 12.37 -19.38 1.90
C ILE A 170 11.66 -18.87 0.66
N ASP A 171 12.27 -17.89 0.00
CA ASP A 171 11.70 -17.17 -1.12
C ASP A 171 12.47 -17.50 -2.40
N TRP A 172 11.76 -18.02 -3.41
CA TRP A 172 12.31 -18.17 -4.75
C TRP A 172 12.16 -16.87 -5.51
N MET A 173 13.26 -16.27 -5.88
CA MET A 173 13.33 -15.14 -6.80
C MET A 173 13.74 -15.65 -8.17
N VAL A 174 12.77 -15.80 -9.07
CA VAL A 174 12.96 -16.39 -10.40
C VAL A 174 13.28 -15.30 -11.40
N GLY A 175 14.43 -15.40 -12.07
CA GLY A 175 14.88 -14.38 -13.03
C GLY A 175 16.27 -14.67 -13.59
N ASN A 176 16.90 -13.65 -14.16
CA ASN A 176 18.32 -13.69 -14.48
C ASN A 176 19.14 -13.54 -13.20
N VAL A 177 20.03 -14.49 -12.90
CA VAL A 177 20.80 -14.51 -11.65
C VAL A 177 21.70 -13.28 -11.51
N ASP A 178 22.35 -12.83 -12.59
CA ASP A 178 23.20 -11.63 -12.56
C ASP A 178 22.38 -10.36 -12.22
N TRP A 179 21.16 -10.28 -12.76
CA TRP A 179 20.22 -9.21 -12.41
C TRP A 179 19.74 -9.32 -10.97
N LEU A 180 19.35 -10.51 -10.52
CA LEU A 180 18.84 -10.75 -9.16
C LEU A 180 19.92 -10.44 -8.11
N THR A 181 21.15 -10.89 -8.32
CA THR A 181 22.28 -10.59 -7.42
C THR A 181 22.60 -9.10 -7.37
N PHE A 182 22.40 -8.37 -8.46
CA PHE A 182 22.53 -6.93 -8.48
C PHE A 182 21.35 -6.24 -7.77
N SER A 183 20.09 -6.59 -8.12
CA SER A 183 18.90 -5.88 -7.63
C SER A 183 18.61 -6.14 -6.15
N TYR A 184 18.93 -7.33 -5.65
CA TYR A 184 18.79 -7.73 -4.24
C TYR A 184 20.10 -7.59 -3.45
N PHE A 185 21.13 -6.99 -4.05
CA PHE A 185 22.39 -6.81 -3.33
C PHE A 185 22.18 -6.00 -2.05
N SER A 186 22.71 -6.50 -0.94
CA SER A 186 22.71 -5.82 0.35
C SER A 186 24.11 -5.83 0.92
N ASP A 187 24.66 -4.65 1.14
CA ASP A 187 25.87 -4.46 1.92
C ASP A 187 25.54 -4.38 3.42
N VAL A 188 26.54 -4.52 4.25
CA VAL A 188 26.42 -4.32 5.70
C VAL A 188 26.14 -2.82 5.96
N PRO A 189 25.14 -2.46 6.76
CA PRO A 189 24.92 -1.07 7.14
C PRO A 189 26.15 -0.46 7.81
N SER A 190 26.41 0.83 7.56
CA SER A 190 27.50 1.53 8.24
C SER A 190 27.22 1.68 9.74
N GLU A 191 28.27 1.78 10.54
CA GLU A 191 28.15 2.03 12.00
C GLU A 191 27.45 3.36 12.28
N ASP A 192 27.65 4.37 11.42
CA ASP A 192 27.05 5.70 11.57
C ASP A 192 25.53 5.72 11.25
N GLU A 193 25.09 4.84 10.34
CA GLU A 193 23.69 4.74 9.94
C GLU A 193 23.23 3.26 9.89
N PRO A 194 23.09 2.59 11.04
CA PRO A 194 22.76 1.16 11.10
C PRO A 194 21.38 0.80 10.54
N LEU A 195 20.50 1.80 10.37
CA LEU A 195 19.18 1.63 9.76
C LEU A 195 19.21 1.71 8.22
N LEU A 196 20.32 2.10 7.60
CA LEU A 196 20.53 2.04 6.15
C LEU A 196 20.77 0.60 5.72
N LYS A 197 19.70 -0.11 5.42
CA LYS A 197 19.74 -1.49 4.88
C LYS A 197 19.84 -1.48 3.36
N GLY A 198 20.11 -2.65 2.76
CA GLY A 198 20.17 -2.81 1.30
C GLY A 198 18.92 -2.32 0.55
N LEU A 199 17.76 -2.28 1.22
CA LEU A 199 16.55 -1.67 0.71
C LEU A 199 16.77 -0.20 0.28
N HIS A 200 17.50 0.59 1.04
CA HIS A 200 17.74 2.01 0.72
C HIS A 200 18.55 2.19 -0.57
N ARG A 201 19.59 1.37 -0.77
CA ARG A 201 20.34 1.32 -2.04
C ARG A 201 19.40 0.98 -3.21
N THR A 202 18.63 -0.09 -3.09
CA THR A 202 17.76 -0.56 -4.16
C THR A 202 16.63 0.43 -4.47
N GLN A 203 16.05 1.08 -3.46
CA GLN A 203 15.04 2.12 -3.67
C GLN A 203 15.63 3.39 -4.31
N LEU A 204 16.90 3.72 -4.03
CA LEU A 204 17.56 4.85 -4.70
C LEU A 204 17.83 4.54 -6.19
N ILE A 205 18.26 3.31 -6.53
CA ILE A 205 18.36 2.85 -7.92
C ILE A 205 16.98 2.92 -8.61
N HIS A 206 15.94 2.43 -7.95
CA HIS A 206 14.57 2.51 -8.47
C HIS A 206 14.17 3.97 -8.76
N ALA A 207 14.49 4.88 -7.86
CA ALA A 207 14.18 6.31 -8.02
C ALA A 207 14.93 6.95 -9.19
N LEU A 208 16.20 6.61 -9.39
CA LEU A 208 17.00 7.03 -10.54
C LEU A 208 16.34 6.58 -11.86
N ILE A 209 15.89 5.34 -11.91
CA ILE A 209 15.21 4.77 -13.08
C ILE A 209 13.85 5.45 -13.33
N LEU A 210 13.06 5.66 -12.28
CA LEU A 210 11.76 6.34 -12.37
C LEU A 210 11.88 7.79 -12.82
N ALA A 211 12.89 8.51 -12.36
CA ALA A 211 13.14 9.92 -12.71
C ALA A 211 13.45 10.11 -14.19
N LYS A 212 13.80 9.05 -14.90
CA LYS A 212 14.09 9.03 -16.35
C LYS A 212 13.03 8.27 -17.16
N ASP A 213 11.78 8.21 -16.66
CA ASP A 213 10.63 7.59 -17.33
C ASP A 213 10.78 6.10 -17.66
N HIS A 214 11.56 5.38 -16.86
CA HIS A 214 11.68 3.94 -16.93
C HIS A 214 10.96 3.28 -15.75
N SER A 215 10.65 1.99 -15.87
CA SER A 215 10.10 1.15 -14.79
C SER A 215 11.15 0.15 -14.33
N PHE A 216 11.23 -0.07 -13.03
CA PHE A 216 12.16 -1.00 -12.40
C PHE A 216 11.42 -2.20 -11.82
N SER A 217 11.90 -3.39 -12.09
CA SER A 217 11.43 -4.63 -11.47
C SER A 217 12.63 -5.39 -10.89
N HIS A 218 12.52 -5.81 -9.64
CA HIS A 218 13.54 -6.61 -8.97
C HIS A 218 13.84 -7.95 -9.67
N THR A 219 12.87 -8.51 -10.37
CA THR A 219 13.00 -9.82 -11.03
C THR A 219 13.09 -9.74 -12.55
N MET A 220 12.51 -8.68 -13.16
CA MET A 220 12.29 -8.60 -14.61
C MET A 220 13.09 -7.49 -15.29
N GLY A 221 14.05 -6.86 -14.57
CA GLY A 221 14.89 -5.82 -15.16
C GLY A 221 14.22 -4.45 -15.25
N VAL A 222 14.78 -3.62 -16.13
CA VAL A 222 14.31 -2.26 -16.40
C VAL A 222 13.64 -2.21 -17.77
N LYS A 223 12.46 -1.56 -17.81
CA LYS A 223 11.71 -1.34 -19.06
C LYS A 223 11.57 0.15 -19.33
N ASP A 224 11.71 0.53 -20.59
CA ASP A 224 11.28 1.85 -21.07
C ASP A 224 9.76 1.92 -21.02
N LYS A 225 9.20 2.99 -20.40
CA LYS A 225 7.75 3.15 -20.26
C LYS A 225 7.04 3.48 -21.56
N LYS A 226 7.75 4.03 -22.55
CA LYS A 226 7.17 4.43 -23.84
C LYS A 226 7.07 3.24 -24.80
N THR A 227 8.15 2.45 -24.89
CA THR A 227 8.22 1.30 -25.82
C THR A 227 7.74 0.00 -25.16
N GLY A 228 7.86 -0.12 -23.83
CA GLY A 228 7.62 -1.36 -23.08
C GLY A 228 8.77 -2.37 -23.18
N GLU A 229 9.84 -2.03 -23.91
CA GLU A 229 11.00 -2.90 -24.10
C GLU A 229 11.87 -2.98 -22.85
N THR A 230 12.47 -4.15 -22.61
CA THR A 230 13.48 -4.32 -21.57
C THR A 230 14.80 -3.69 -22.05
N VAL A 231 15.30 -2.73 -21.29
CA VAL A 231 16.52 -1.95 -21.61
C VAL A 231 17.71 -2.28 -20.70
N ALA A 232 17.48 -3.01 -19.62
CA ALA A 232 18.54 -3.60 -18.81
C ALA A 232 18.01 -4.84 -18.06
N PHE A 233 18.75 -5.94 -18.14
CA PHE A 233 18.42 -7.20 -17.47
C PHE A 233 19.68 -7.90 -16.92
N SER A 234 20.76 -7.16 -16.79
CA SER A 234 22.01 -7.58 -16.17
C SER A 234 22.66 -6.40 -15.43
N LYS A 235 23.62 -6.70 -14.57
CA LYS A 235 24.41 -5.68 -13.87
C LYS A 235 25.12 -4.73 -14.84
N ALA A 236 25.78 -5.28 -15.85
CA ALA A 236 26.51 -4.48 -16.85
C ALA A 236 25.58 -3.55 -17.63
N GLU A 237 24.43 -4.06 -18.10
CA GLU A 237 23.42 -3.27 -18.82
C GLU A 237 22.83 -2.17 -17.93
N MET A 238 22.68 -2.42 -16.63
CA MET A 238 22.19 -1.41 -15.69
C MET A 238 23.20 -0.27 -15.50
N LEU A 239 24.48 -0.58 -15.33
CA LEU A 239 25.52 0.44 -15.19
C LEU A 239 25.66 1.27 -16.47
N ASP A 240 25.60 0.63 -17.64
CA ASP A 240 25.58 1.33 -18.93
C ASP A 240 24.34 2.21 -19.07
N LEU A 241 23.14 1.71 -18.74
CA LEU A 241 21.92 2.48 -18.78
C LEU A 241 21.99 3.72 -17.88
N LEU A 242 22.41 3.59 -16.62
CA LEU A 242 22.54 4.73 -15.71
C LEU A 242 23.59 5.73 -16.21
N SER A 243 24.72 5.26 -16.71
CA SER A 243 25.76 6.13 -17.29
C SER A 243 25.22 6.95 -18.45
N ARG A 244 24.45 6.35 -19.36
CA ARG A 244 23.82 7.04 -20.51
C ARG A 244 22.74 8.02 -20.07
N LEU A 245 21.85 7.61 -19.18
CA LEU A 245 20.72 8.42 -18.73
C LEU A 245 21.17 9.67 -17.99
N TYR A 246 22.26 9.58 -17.22
CA TYR A 246 22.77 10.67 -16.39
C TYR A 246 24.04 11.33 -16.93
N ARG A 247 24.53 10.89 -18.09
CA ARG A 247 25.76 11.41 -18.75
C ARG A 247 26.97 11.46 -17.81
N ASN A 248 27.01 10.52 -16.88
CA ASN A 248 28.09 10.38 -15.91
C ASN A 248 28.39 8.92 -15.68
N THR A 249 29.63 8.50 -15.83
CA THR A 249 30.04 7.10 -15.66
C THR A 249 29.74 6.65 -14.24
N ILE A 250 29.11 5.48 -14.12
CA ILE A 250 28.86 4.81 -12.84
C ILE A 250 29.53 3.45 -12.87
N THR A 251 30.16 3.10 -11.76
CA THR A 251 30.86 1.82 -11.58
C THR A 251 30.07 0.93 -10.61
N ILE A 252 30.48 -0.33 -10.48
CA ILE A 252 29.88 -1.23 -9.49
C ILE A 252 30.11 -0.73 -8.07
N ASP A 253 31.26 -0.11 -7.79
CA ASP A 253 31.59 0.42 -6.46
C ASP A 253 30.69 1.57 -6.05
N ASP A 254 30.30 2.42 -7.01
CA ASP A 254 29.32 3.48 -6.77
C ASP A 254 27.93 2.94 -6.38
N THR A 255 27.64 1.68 -6.68
CA THR A 255 26.33 1.06 -6.41
C THR A 255 26.32 0.12 -5.20
N GLN A 256 27.37 0.05 -4.40
CA GLN A 256 27.49 -0.91 -3.29
C GLN A 256 26.45 -0.64 -2.18
N ASN A 257 26.25 0.61 -1.81
CA ASN A 257 25.31 1.00 -0.77
C ASN A 257 24.66 2.36 -1.07
N PHE A 258 23.79 2.84 -0.18
CA PHE A 258 23.11 4.13 -0.33
C PHE A 258 24.13 5.27 -0.39
N ASN A 259 25.15 5.29 0.47
CA ASN A 259 26.08 6.41 0.59
C ASN A 259 26.95 6.54 -0.66
N THR A 260 27.54 5.45 -1.16
CA THR A 260 28.35 5.46 -2.39
C THR A 260 27.54 5.93 -3.60
N LEU A 261 26.28 5.46 -3.71
CA LEU A 261 25.40 5.87 -4.79
C LEU A 261 24.96 7.34 -4.67
N HIS A 262 24.67 7.80 -3.45
CA HIS A 262 24.33 9.19 -3.18
C HIS A 262 25.51 10.13 -3.45
N ASP A 263 26.74 9.71 -3.14
CA ASP A 263 27.95 10.47 -3.45
C ASP A 263 28.18 10.56 -4.96
N TRP A 264 28.02 9.46 -5.71
CA TRP A 264 28.05 9.50 -7.18
C TRP A 264 27.04 10.51 -7.74
N MET A 265 25.82 10.59 -7.16
CA MET A 265 24.78 11.53 -7.59
C MET A 265 25.17 13.01 -7.43
N ARG A 266 26.19 13.35 -6.65
CA ARG A 266 26.69 14.73 -6.56
C ARG A 266 27.31 15.23 -7.87
N ASN A 267 27.72 14.32 -8.73
CA ASN A 267 28.40 14.60 -9.99
C ASN A 267 27.45 14.59 -11.22
N ILE A 268 26.14 14.40 -11.02
CA ILE A 268 25.15 14.51 -12.08
C ILE A 268 24.47 15.89 -12.04
N ASP A 269 23.71 16.20 -13.11
CA ASP A 269 22.93 17.43 -13.19
C ASP A 269 22.04 17.63 -11.96
N GLU A 270 21.96 18.88 -11.47
CA GLU A 270 21.27 19.18 -10.22
C GLU A 270 19.75 18.93 -10.31
N GLU A 271 19.13 19.24 -11.45
CA GLU A 271 17.69 19.01 -11.64
C GLU A 271 17.38 17.50 -11.65
N ASP A 272 18.21 16.73 -12.36
CA ASP A 272 18.10 15.27 -12.41
C ASP A 272 18.31 14.65 -11.03
N ARG A 273 19.33 15.11 -10.30
CA ARG A 273 19.57 14.68 -8.92
C ARG A 273 18.38 14.96 -8.02
N ASN A 274 17.87 16.18 -8.03
CA ASN A 274 16.73 16.58 -7.21
C ASN A 274 15.46 15.80 -7.58
N ARG A 275 15.22 15.53 -8.85
CA ARG A 275 14.12 14.71 -9.34
C ARG A 275 14.20 13.26 -8.80
N ALA A 276 15.38 12.65 -8.89
CA ALA A 276 15.62 11.30 -8.38
C ALA A 276 15.49 11.22 -6.86
N LEU A 277 16.06 12.17 -6.10
CA LEU A 277 15.93 12.21 -4.64
C LEU A 277 14.50 12.42 -4.17
N ARG A 278 13.72 13.27 -4.83
CA ARG A 278 12.27 13.41 -4.56
C ARG A 278 11.51 12.12 -4.84
N ALA A 279 11.82 11.44 -5.95
CA ALA A 279 11.22 10.14 -6.26
C ALA A 279 11.58 9.09 -5.20
N TYR A 280 12.83 9.05 -4.75
CA TYR A 280 13.29 8.17 -3.67
C TYR A 280 12.54 8.42 -2.36
N LEU A 281 12.46 9.66 -1.91
CA LEU A 281 11.72 10.02 -0.69
C LEU A 281 10.24 9.67 -0.79
N LYS A 282 9.63 9.85 -1.97
CA LYS A 282 8.24 9.45 -2.22
C LYS A 282 8.05 7.93 -2.18
N ILE A 283 9.01 7.17 -2.68
CA ILE A 283 9.00 5.70 -2.56
C ILE A 283 9.04 5.31 -1.09
N LEU A 284 9.95 5.88 -0.29
CA LEU A 284 10.04 5.60 1.15
C LEU A 284 8.76 5.99 1.90
N ASP A 285 8.17 7.15 1.60
CA ASP A 285 6.95 7.64 2.23
C ASP A 285 5.72 6.75 1.94
N THR A 286 5.73 6.02 0.82
CA THR A 286 4.65 5.09 0.42
C THR A 286 4.94 3.63 0.75
N THR A 287 6.21 3.27 0.95
CA THR A 287 6.62 1.92 1.29
C THR A 287 6.30 1.66 2.76
N ARG A 288 5.62 0.56 3.03
CA ARG A 288 5.45 0.09 4.40
C ARG A 288 6.82 -0.27 4.94
N GLY A 289 7.32 0.52 5.88
CA GLY A 289 8.65 0.37 6.46
C GLY A 289 8.94 -1.03 7.01
N ASN A 290 10.20 -1.30 7.30
CA ASN A 290 10.64 -2.54 7.91
C ASN A 290 10.04 -2.69 9.32
N LYS A 291 9.71 -3.92 9.71
CA LYS A 291 9.20 -4.29 11.04
C LYS A 291 10.24 -4.19 12.17
N ASP A 292 11.37 -3.59 11.93
CA ASP A 292 12.60 -3.77 12.71
C ASP A 292 12.72 -2.94 13.98
N LEU A 293 11.67 -2.20 14.34
CA LEU A 293 11.65 -1.45 15.60
C LEU A 293 10.33 -1.77 16.30
N ASP A 294 10.39 -2.56 17.37
CA ASP A 294 9.29 -2.93 18.28
C ASP A 294 7.98 -3.43 17.63
N GLY A 295 8.10 -4.14 16.49
CA GLY A 295 6.94 -4.71 15.78
C GLY A 295 6.11 -3.70 14.98
N GLU A 296 6.44 -2.41 15.00
CA GLU A 296 5.84 -1.40 14.16
C GLU A 296 6.62 -1.19 12.85
N ARG A 297 5.90 -0.89 11.76
CA ARG A 297 6.51 -0.62 10.47
C ARG A 297 7.01 0.81 10.40
N CYS A 298 8.27 1.01 10.74
CA CYS A 298 8.94 2.30 10.65
C CYS A 298 9.71 2.45 9.34
N GLY A 299 9.59 3.63 8.70
CA GLY A 299 10.45 4.05 7.60
C GLY A 299 11.60 4.89 8.12
N TYR A 300 12.82 4.55 7.76
CA TYR A 300 14.01 5.36 8.02
C TYR A 300 14.28 6.30 6.84
N ILE A 301 14.53 7.57 7.14
CA ILE A 301 14.98 8.57 6.16
C ILE A 301 16.45 8.84 6.40
N PRO A 302 17.34 8.66 5.39
CA PRO A 302 18.76 8.94 5.56
C PRO A 302 19.03 10.38 6.02
N LYS A 303 19.96 10.56 6.96
CA LYS A 303 20.31 11.88 7.53
C LYS A 303 20.60 12.93 6.48
N ALA A 304 21.32 12.55 5.41
CA ALA A 304 21.63 13.44 4.28
C ALA A 304 20.39 14.04 3.60
N LEU A 305 19.23 13.42 3.74
CA LEU A 305 17.98 13.82 3.08
C LEU A 305 16.91 14.35 4.05
N GLU A 306 17.17 14.42 5.35
CA GLU A 306 16.21 14.89 6.34
C GLU A 306 15.67 16.29 6.03
N GLN A 307 16.54 17.25 5.64
CA GLN A 307 16.12 18.62 5.34
C GLN A 307 15.23 18.70 4.11
N MET A 308 15.55 17.93 3.06
CA MET A 308 14.71 17.83 1.87
C MET A 308 13.35 17.21 2.24
N TYR A 309 13.35 16.15 3.01
CA TYR A 309 12.12 15.50 3.45
C TYR A 309 11.24 16.43 4.30
N LEU A 310 11.84 17.19 5.24
CA LEU A 310 11.14 18.20 6.06
C LEU A 310 10.47 19.27 5.19
N SER A 311 11.17 19.78 4.18
CA SER A 311 10.60 20.73 3.23
C SER A 311 9.40 20.16 2.49
N LEU A 312 9.53 18.92 1.98
CA LEU A 312 8.45 18.24 1.27
C LEU A 312 7.26 17.89 2.19
N LEU A 313 7.53 17.54 3.45
CA LEU A 313 6.51 17.28 4.47
C LEU A 313 5.72 18.56 4.81
N LYS A 314 6.40 19.69 5.03
CA LYS A 314 5.77 20.99 5.29
C LYS A 314 4.89 21.46 4.14
N ASN A 315 5.30 21.17 2.91
CA ASN A 315 4.54 21.51 1.69
C ASN A 315 3.45 20.48 1.33
N GLY A 316 3.13 19.53 2.22
CA GLY A 316 2.11 18.51 2.00
C GLY A 316 2.42 17.49 0.90
N GLN A 317 3.67 17.47 0.38
CA GLN A 317 4.10 16.55 -0.67
C GLN A 317 4.50 15.17 -0.14
N MET A 318 4.70 15.05 1.17
CA MET A 318 4.95 13.80 1.90
C MET A 318 3.95 13.65 3.04
N THR A 319 3.63 12.41 3.39
CA THR A 319 2.62 12.12 4.43
C THR A 319 3.22 11.91 5.81
N GLY A 320 4.48 11.50 5.87
CA GLY A 320 5.14 11.10 7.11
C GLY A 320 4.48 9.90 7.80
N LYS A 321 3.66 9.12 7.09
CA LYS A 321 2.84 8.04 7.66
C LYS A 321 3.67 6.93 8.31
N PHE A 322 4.85 6.67 7.75
CA PHE A 322 5.73 5.59 8.20
C PHE A 322 6.92 6.08 9.05
N LEU A 323 6.95 7.37 9.40
CA LEU A 323 7.94 7.85 10.36
C LEU A 323 7.61 7.29 11.75
N CYS A 324 8.62 6.84 12.47
CA CYS A 324 8.54 6.57 13.91
C CYS A 324 9.60 7.37 14.67
N LYS A 325 9.36 7.55 15.97
CA LYS A 325 10.21 8.36 16.82
C LYS A 325 11.64 7.80 16.93
N GLU A 326 11.74 6.47 16.98
CA GLU A 326 12.99 5.73 17.20
C GLU A 326 13.93 5.85 15.99
N ALA A 327 13.39 5.74 14.78
CA ALA A 327 14.18 5.81 13.54
C ALA A 327 14.43 7.25 13.06
N ASN A 328 13.49 8.15 13.31
CA ASN A 328 13.54 9.51 12.77
C ASN A 328 13.09 10.55 13.81
N PRO A 329 13.79 10.71 14.94
CA PRO A 329 13.33 11.55 16.05
C PRO A 329 13.07 13.01 15.65
N THR A 330 13.95 13.59 14.83
CA THR A 330 13.83 14.97 14.33
C THR A 330 12.61 15.13 13.42
N LEU A 331 12.43 14.21 12.47
CA LEU A 331 11.30 14.24 11.52
C LEU A 331 9.98 13.96 12.22
N TRP A 332 9.99 13.05 13.19
CA TRP A 332 8.83 12.74 14.02
C TRP A 332 8.39 13.96 14.85
N ALA A 333 9.34 14.64 15.49
CA ALA A 333 9.05 15.86 16.23
C ALA A 333 8.49 16.97 15.31
N ALA A 334 9.11 17.19 14.16
CA ALA A 334 8.67 18.18 13.19
C ALA A 334 7.28 17.87 12.62
N LYS A 335 6.98 16.59 12.31
CA LYS A 335 5.66 16.16 11.88
C LYS A 335 4.61 16.46 12.96
N ASN A 336 4.89 16.12 14.21
CA ASN A 336 3.95 16.33 15.31
C ASN A 336 3.82 17.82 15.68
N ALA A 337 4.89 18.61 15.57
CA ALA A 337 4.83 20.06 15.71
C ALA A 337 3.96 20.69 14.60
N SER A 338 4.12 20.26 13.34
CA SER A 338 3.27 20.74 12.23
C SER A 338 1.81 20.29 12.35
N LEU A 339 1.53 19.23 13.12
CA LEU A 339 0.17 18.82 13.46
C LEU A 339 -0.38 19.61 14.68
N GLN A 340 0.50 20.23 15.47
CA GLN A 340 0.16 21.10 16.62
C GLN A 340 0.18 22.58 16.26
N GLU A 341 0.95 22.97 15.23
CA GLU A 341 0.82 24.28 14.62
C GLU A 341 -0.49 24.27 13.82
N SER A 342 -1.58 24.63 14.51
CA SER A 342 -2.78 25.15 13.85
C SER A 342 -2.31 26.19 12.84
N PRO A 343 -2.87 26.22 11.61
CA PRO A 343 -2.55 27.29 10.66
C PRO A 343 -2.66 28.62 11.38
N ASN A 344 -1.74 29.52 11.09
CA ASN A 344 -1.70 30.87 11.66
C ASN A 344 -3.10 31.31 12.09
N ASN A 345 -3.30 31.68 13.35
CA ASN A 345 -4.59 31.98 13.99
C ASN A 345 -5.48 33.01 13.26
N ASN A 346 -5.14 33.41 12.05
CA ASN A 346 -5.88 34.34 11.19
C ASN A 346 -6.43 33.75 9.89
N GLU A 347 -6.09 32.51 9.51
CA GLU A 347 -6.63 31.94 8.27
C GLU A 347 -7.77 30.96 8.58
N LYS A 348 -8.97 31.41 8.26
CA LYS A 348 -10.22 30.65 8.43
C LYS A 348 -10.26 29.42 7.52
N ILE A 349 -10.89 28.34 8.02
CA ILE A 349 -11.02 27.06 7.31
C ILE A 349 -12.47 26.85 6.83
N THR A 350 -12.64 26.48 5.58
CA THR A 350 -13.89 25.92 5.07
C THR A 350 -13.87 24.40 5.23
N VAL A 351 -14.79 23.82 5.97
CA VAL A 351 -14.93 22.36 6.14
C VAL A 351 -15.99 21.83 5.19
N VAL A 352 -15.64 20.85 4.33
CA VAL A 352 -16.58 20.18 3.44
C VAL A 352 -16.96 18.81 3.99
N ILE A 353 -18.26 18.49 4.04
CA ILE A 353 -18.77 17.23 4.62
C ILE A 353 -19.67 16.53 3.58
N PRO A 354 -19.14 15.58 2.80
CA PRO A 354 -19.94 14.79 1.89
C PRO A 354 -20.57 13.58 2.61
N GLY A 355 -21.87 13.31 2.33
CA GLY A 355 -22.53 12.16 2.91
C GLY A 355 -23.90 11.83 2.33
N GLY A 356 -24.41 10.67 2.67
CA GLY A 356 -25.77 10.23 2.31
C GLY A 356 -26.85 10.93 3.14
N PHE A 357 -26.65 11.05 4.44
CA PHE A 357 -27.52 11.72 5.44
C PHE A 357 -29.02 11.44 5.27
N LYS A 358 -29.39 10.19 5.02
CA LYS A 358 -30.77 9.83 4.64
C LYS A 358 -31.36 8.70 5.51
N PRO A 359 -32.12 9.07 6.54
CA PRO A 359 -32.36 10.43 7.02
C PRO A 359 -31.23 10.98 7.91
N PRO A 360 -31.12 12.30 8.06
CA PRO A 360 -30.20 12.88 9.03
C PRO A 360 -30.65 12.56 10.45
N HIS A 361 -29.70 12.38 11.36
CA HIS A 361 -29.96 12.06 12.76
C HIS A 361 -28.98 12.80 13.68
N ARG A 362 -29.20 12.71 15.00
CA ARG A 362 -28.41 13.39 16.02
C ARG A 362 -26.90 13.25 15.80
N GLY A 363 -26.39 12.05 15.54
CA GLY A 363 -24.94 11.85 15.31
C GLY A 363 -24.39 12.59 14.08
N HIS A 364 -25.17 12.77 13.02
CA HIS A 364 -24.77 13.62 11.89
C HIS A 364 -24.71 15.09 12.29
N VAL A 365 -25.69 15.56 13.06
CA VAL A 365 -25.77 16.94 13.53
C VAL A 365 -24.66 17.25 14.53
N GLU A 366 -24.35 16.33 15.43
CA GLU A 366 -23.22 16.43 16.36
C GLU A 366 -21.90 16.59 15.61
N MET A 367 -21.67 15.76 14.58
CA MET A 367 -20.48 15.88 13.72
C MET A 367 -20.39 17.23 13.02
N ILE A 368 -21.49 17.69 12.41
CA ILE A 368 -21.54 18.96 11.69
C ILE A 368 -21.30 20.13 12.65
N ASN A 369 -21.99 20.15 13.79
CA ASN A 369 -21.83 21.20 14.79
C ASN A 369 -20.45 21.16 15.47
N HIS A 370 -19.84 19.97 15.60
CA HIS A 370 -18.44 19.89 16.06
C HIS A 370 -17.53 20.74 15.19
N PHE A 371 -17.58 20.54 13.87
CA PHE A 371 -16.72 21.33 12.95
C PHE A 371 -17.15 22.81 12.92
N ALA A 372 -18.44 23.09 12.91
CA ALA A 372 -18.94 24.48 12.84
C ALA A 372 -18.57 25.33 14.08
N ASN A 373 -18.35 24.67 15.23
CA ASN A 373 -17.96 25.32 16.48
C ASN A 373 -16.44 25.39 16.70
N LEU A 374 -15.62 24.85 15.79
CA LEU A 374 -14.17 25.01 15.89
C LEU A 374 -13.80 26.48 15.63
N PRO A 375 -12.96 27.09 16.49
CA PRO A 375 -12.61 28.52 16.39
C PRO A 375 -12.00 28.92 15.04
N GLU A 376 -11.27 27.99 14.43
CA GLU A 376 -10.62 28.16 13.14
C GLU A 376 -11.56 27.98 11.94
N VAL A 377 -12.79 27.46 12.13
CA VAL A 377 -13.73 27.16 11.04
C VAL A 377 -14.67 28.33 10.79
N ASP A 378 -14.64 28.86 9.57
CA ASP A 378 -15.50 29.94 9.11
C ASP A 378 -16.80 29.43 8.47
N GLU A 379 -16.72 28.32 7.75
CA GLU A 379 -17.82 27.77 7.00
C GLU A 379 -17.80 26.23 7.00
N VAL A 380 -18.99 25.64 7.10
CA VAL A 380 -19.19 24.19 6.90
C VAL A 380 -20.16 23.99 5.73
N ILE A 381 -19.73 23.23 4.71
CA ILE A 381 -20.53 22.92 3.52
C ILE A 381 -20.90 21.45 3.51
N ILE A 382 -22.19 21.15 3.52
CA ILE A 382 -22.74 19.79 3.49
C ILE A 382 -23.13 19.44 2.06
N PHE A 383 -22.57 18.37 1.51
CA PHE A 383 -22.95 17.82 0.22
C PHE A 383 -23.79 16.54 0.40
N THR A 384 -25.04 16.55 -0.05
CA THR A 384 -25.96 15.42 0.03
C THR A 384 -26.37 14.96 -1.37
N GLY A 385 -26.12 13.69 -1.73
CA GLY A 385 -26.46 13.18 -3.07
C GLY A 385 -27.99 12.99 -3.25
N SER A 386 -28.44 12.89 -4.50
CA SER A 386 -29.83 12.69 -4.87
C SER A 386 -30.33 11.25 -4.67
N LYS A 387 -29.44 10.27 -4.59
CA LYS A 387 -29.84 8.86 -4.48
C LYS A 387 -30.78 8.65 -3.29
N GLU A 388 -31.99 8.24 -3.57
CA GLU A 388 -32.98 7.89 -2.54
C GLU A 388 -32.53 6.72 -1.68
N ARG A 389 -33.02 6.69 -0.45
CA ARG A 389 -32.80 5.59 0.48
C ARG A 389 -34.12 5.15 1.04
N GLU A 390 -34.34 3.84 1.04
CA GLU A 390 -35.58 3.21 1.47
C GLU A 390 -35.37 2.37 2.74
N SER A 391 -36.41 2.19 3.52
CA SER A 391 -36.49 1.14 4.54
C SER A 391 -36.53 -0.24 3.87
N ALA A 392 -36.36 -1.31 4.65
CA ALA A 392 -36.33 -2.67 4.13
C ALA A 392 -37.60 -3.09 3.38
N ASP A 393 -38.77 -2.54 3.79
CA ASP A 393 -40.08 -2.78 3.16
C ASP A 393 -40.50 -1.70 2.15
N GLY A 394 -39.68 -0.69 1.91
CA GLY A 394 -39.96 0.43 1.01
C GLY A 394 -40.97 1.47 1.58
N SER A 395 -41.47 1.30 2.79
CA SER A 395 -42.48 2.21 3.39
C SER A 395 -41.91 3.60 3.71
N VAL A 396 -40.61 3.70 3.97
CA VAL A 396 -39.94 4.97 4.27
C VAL A 396 -38.96 5.30 3.17
N VAL A 397 -39.27 6.29 2.34
CA VAL A 397 -38.41 6.78 1.27
C VAL A 397 -37.84 8.15 1.62
N VAL A 398 -36.51 8.27 1.64
CA VAL A 398 -35.80 9.52 1.95
C VAL A 398 -35.11 10.08 0.72
N THR A 399 -35.70 11.12 0.15
CA THR A 399 -35.11 11.91 -0.95
C THR A 399 -34.10 12.94 -0.42
N ALA A 400 -33.32 13.57 -1.31
CA ALA A 400 -32.44 14.68 -0.95
C ALA A 400 -33.22 15.88 -0.38
N GLU A 401 -34.38 16.18 -0.95
CA GLU A 401 -35.26 17.25 -0.47
C GLU A 401 -35.78 16.99 0.94
N LYS A 402 -36.30 15.76 1.20
CA LYS A 402 -36.69 15.36 2.54
C LYS A 402 -35.54 15.48 3.53
N ALA A 403 -34.33 15.02 3.15
CA ALA A 403 -33.16 15.11 4.02
C ALA A 403 -32.82 16.57 4.37
N ARG A 404 -32.87 17.51 3.42
CA ARG A 404 -32.65 18.94 3.67
C ARG A 404 -33.72 19.51 4.60
N LYS A 405 -35.01 19.20 4.37
CA LYS A 405 -36.13 19.62 5.25
C LYS A 405 -35.94 19.10 6.67
N LEU A 406 -35.49 17.85 6.81
CA LEU A 406 -35.21 17.25 8.10
C LEU A 406 -34.01 17.89 8.82
N PHE A 407 -32.94 18.25 8.09
CA PHE A 407 -31.83 18.98 8.69
C PHE A 407 -32.25 20.35 9.22
N ASN A 408 -33.17 21.04 8.55
CA ASN A 408 -33.67 22.34 8.99
C ASN A 408 -34.45 22.30 10.31
N LEU A 409 -34.86 21.10 10.77
CA LEU A 409 -35.45 20.94 12.09
C LEU A 409 -34.43 20.91 13.22
N PHE A 410 -33.20 20.56 12.90
CA PHE A 410 -32.10 20.60 13.85
C PHE A 410 -31.51 22.02 13.93
N ASN A 411 -31.03 22.36 15.10
CA ASN A 411 -30.38 23.63 15.31
C ASN A 411 -28.93 23.57 14.83
N LEU A 412 -28.71 23.70 13.51
CA LEU A 412 -27.38 23.79 12.92
C LEU A 412 -26.78 25.17 13.20
N ALA A 413 -25.47 25.24 13.35
CA ALA A 413 -24.76 26.49 13.52
C ALA A 413 -24.95 27.43 12.30
N PRO A 414 -24.93 28.75 12.47
CA PRO A 414 -25.25 29.72 11.42
C PRO A 414 -24.26 29.71 10.24
N ASN A 415 -23.06 29.21 10.44
CA ASN A 415 -22.01 29.05 9.41
C ASN A 415 -22.10 27.73 8.64
N VAL A 416 -23.21 26.96 8.80
CA VAL A 416 -23.45 25.72 8.06
C VAL A 416 -24.39 25.98 6.89
N ARG A 417 -23.98 25.53 5.70
CA ARG A 417 -24.84 25.56 4.52
C ARG A 417 -24.79 24.28 3.70
N PHE A 418 -25.74 24.10 2.78
CA PHE A 418 -25.72 23.02 1.80
C PHE A 418 -24.98 23.48 0.54
N GLY A 419 -24.12 22.62 0.03
CA GLY A 419 -23.45 22.79 -1.25
C GLY A 419 -24.35 22.31 -2.41
N ASP A 420 -24.08 22.84 -3.60
CA ASP A 420 -24.73 22.39 -4.82
C ASP A 420 -24.16 21.06 -5.29
N VAL A 421 -25.03 20.23 -5.85
CA VAL A 421 -24.67 18.88 -6.32
C VAL A 421 -24.66 18.87 -7.84
N THR A 422 -23.57 18.38 -8.41
CA THR A 422 -23.32 18.38 -9.85
C THR A 422 -23.76 17.06 -10.49
N GLN A 423 -24.53 17.14 -11.58
CA GLN A 423 -24.83 16.00 -12.45
C GLN A 423 -23.62 15.64 -13.29
N ARG A 424 -23.12 14.42 -13.16
CA ARG A 424 -21.92 13.93 -13.85
C ARG A 424 -22.29 12.87 -14.89
N PRO A 425 -21.73 12.93 -16.12
CA PRO A 425 -22.04 11.96 -17.17
C PRO A 425 -21.44 10.57 -16.86
N LYS A 426 -22.18 9.51 -17.17
CA LYS A 426 -21.68 8.14 -17.26
C LYS A 426 -21.36 7.75 -18.70
N LYS A 427 -20.66 6.62 -18.86
CA LYS A 427 -20.32 6.08 -20.18
C LYS A 427 -21.53 5.65 -21.03
N ASP A 428 -22.65 5.34 -20.39
CA ASP A 428 -23.92 4.95 -21.02
C ASP A 428 -24.81 6.13 -21.37
N GLY A 429 -24.34 7.37 -21.23
CA GLY A 429 -25.07 8.61 -21.49
C GLY A 429 -26.00 9.06 -20.36
N SER A 430 -26.20 8.25 -19.33
CA SER A 430 -26.93 8.67 -18.11
C SER A 430 -26.08 9.56 -17.22
N THR A 431 -26.69 10.22 -16.24
CA THR A 431 -25.98 11.04 -15.25
C THR A 431 -26.05 10.44 -13.85
N TYR A 432 -25.13 10.88 -12.99
CA TYR A 432 -25.14 10.53 -11.58
C TYR A 432 -24.59 11.69 -10.74
N GLU A 433 -24.96 11.71 -9.48
CA GLU A 433 -24.41 12.63 -8.48
C GLU A 433 -23.43 11.93 -7.57
N ASN A 434 -22.39 12.64 -7.13
CA ASN A 434 -21.41 12.12 -6.20
C ASN A 434 -21.00 13.21 -5.20
N PRO A 435 -21.61 13.26 -4.01
CA PRO A 435 -21.33 14.27 -2.99
C PRO A 435 -19.84 14.36 -2.61
N PHE A 436 -19.14 13.24 -2.66
CA PHE A 436 -17.71 13.22 -2.38
C PHE A 436 -16.92 13.96 -3.47
N MET A 437 -17.30 13.79 -4.74
CA MET A 437 -16.66 14.54 -5.84
C MET A 437 -17.03 16.02 -5.83
N ASP A 438 -18.24 16.36 -5.38
CA ASP A 438 -18.65 17.76 -5.23
C ASP A 438 -17.84 18.45 -4.12
N ALA A 439 -17.56 17.75 -3.02
CA ALA A 439 -16.65 18.22 -1.99
C ALA A 439 -15.20 18.37 -2.51
N VAL A 440 -14.74 17.45 -3.38
CA VAL A 440 -13.42 17.56 -4.03
C VAL A 440 -13.37 18.76 -4.99
N ASP A 441 -14.46 19.06 -5.69
CA ASP A 441 -14.52 20.19 -6.64
C ASP A 441 -14.31 21.55 -5.97
N VAL A 442 -14.60 21.69 -4.67
CA VAL A 442 -14.28 22.91 -3.89
C VAL A 442 -12.79 23.23 -3.92
N LEU A 443 -11.91 22.24 -4.02
CA LEU A 443 -10.46 22.45 -4.12
C LEU A 443 -10.03 23.09 -5.46
N TYR A 444 -10.88 23.02 -6.47
CA TYR A 444 -10.62 23.55 -7.82
C TYR A 444 -11.47 24.79 -8.14
N ASP A 445 -12.33 25.22 -7.20
CA ASP A 445 -13.19 26.39 -7.37
C ASP A 445 -12.41 27.66 -7.03
N GLU A 446 -12.35 28.60 -7.99
CA GLU A 446 -11.65 29.87 -7.87
C GLU A 446 -12.15 30.73 -6.69
N ASN A 447 -13.39 30.52 -6.23
CA ASN A 447 -13.92 31.18 -5.03
C ASN A 447 -13.18 30.77 -3.75
N TYR A 448 -12.45 29.65 -3.80
CA TYR A 448 -11.63 29.13 -2.70
C TYR A 448 -10.12 29.24 -2.97
N ALA A 449 -9.71 29.96 -4.02
CA ALA A 449 -8.29 30.15 -4.32
C ALA A 449 -7.54 30.76 -3.13
N GLY A 450 -6.49 30.04 -2.68
CA GLY A 450 -5.68 30.41 -1.52
C GLY A 450 -6.35 30.23 -0.16
N LYS A 451 -7.65 29.85 -0.09
CA LYS A 451 -8.34 29.56 1.19
C LYS A 451 -8.02 28.16 1.68
N ASN A 452 -8.07 27.98 2.99
CA ASN A 452 -7.91 26.66 3.61
C ASN A 452 -9.21 25.86 3.51
N VAL A 453 -9.14 24.66 2.95
CA VAL A 453 -10.27 23.72 2.82
C VAL A 453 -9.89 22.40 3.50
N ALA A 454 -10.79 21.88 4.33
CA ALA A 454 -10.64 20.60 5.00
C ALA A 454 -11.84 19.69 4.78
N ILE A 455 -11.64 18.36 4.85
CA ILE A 455 -12.77 17.43 4.87
C ILE A 455 -13.14 17.07 6.31
N GLY A 456 -14.42 17.24 6.65
CA GLY A 456 -14.97 16.82 7.93
C GLY A 456 -15.39 15.35 7.89
N HIS A 457 -14.94 14.57 8.87
CA HIS A 457 -15.26 13.14 9.00
C HIS A 457 -15.25 12.69 10.46
N PRO A 458 -15.94 11.58 10.81
CA PRO A 458 -15.91 11.04 12.15
C PRO A 458 -14.60 10.25 12.41
N THR A 459 -14.21 10.12 13.68
CA THR A 459 -13.02 9.37 14.13
C THR A 459 -13.06 7.89 13.72
N LYS A 460 -14.25 7.30 13.59
CA LYS A 460 -14.45 5.90 13.16
C LYS A 460 -13.97 5.58 11.73
N ASP A 461 -13.76 6.58 10.88
CA ASP A 461 -13.19 6.41 9.53
C ASP A 461 -11.90 7.23 9.36
N PRO A 462 -10.77 6.79 9.96
CA PRO A 462 -9.52 7.53 9.94
C PRO A 462 -8.90 7.66 8.53
N THR A 463 -9.35 6.86 7.57
CA THR A 463 -8.83 6.88 6.19
C THR A 463 -9.57 7.86 5.28
N TYR A 464 -10.61 8.51 5.77
CA TYR A 464 -11.48 9.36 4.96
C TYR A 464 -10.73 10.59 4.38
N GLY A 465 -9.93 11.25 5.21
CA GLY A 465 -9.09 12.38 4.79
C GLY A 465 -8.03 11.99 3.76
N ASP A 466 -7.35 10.87 3.95
CA ASP A 466 -6.35 10.36 3.00
C ASP A 466 -6.99 10.02 1.64
N ARG A 467 -8.20 9.44 1.67
CA ARG A 467 -8.96 9.12 0.46
C ARG A 467 -9.38 10.38 -0.30
N PHE A 468 -9.78 11.43 0.41
CA PHE A 468 -10.12 12.72 -0.16
C PHE A 468 -8.91 13.36 -0.87
N ALA A 469 -7.78 13.47 -0.18
CA ALA A 469 -6.54 14.01 -0.74
C ALA A 469 -6.07 13.20 -1.96
N LYS A 470 -6.16 11.86 -1.89
CA LYS A 470 -5.79 10.98 -2.99
C LYS A 470 -6.66 11.20 -4.22
N ILE A 471 -7.99 11.32 -4.06
CA ILE A 471 -8.91 11.54 -5.18
C ILE A 471 -8.69 12.93 -5.78
N ALA A 472 -8.49 13.95 -4.95
CA ALA A 472 -8.14 15.29 -5.41
C ALA A 472 -6.87 15.29 -6.28
N SER A 473 -5.85 14.46 -5.93
CA SER A 473 -4.61 14.38 -6.71
C SER A 473 -4.75 13.75 -8.11
N TYR A 474 -5.86 13.07 -8.42
CA TYR A 474 -6.08 12.45 -9.74
C TYR A 474 -6.71 13.42 -10.77
N SER A 475 -7.17 14.57 -10.35
CA SER A 475 -7.70 15.57 -11.30
C SER A 475 -6.58 16.16 -12.15
N LYS A 476 -6.93 16.44 -13.42
CA LYS A 476 -6.06 17.23 -14.32
C LYS A 476 -6.14 18.73 -14.09
N LYS A 477 -7.12 19.18 -13.29
CA LYS A 477 -7.25 20.59 -12.92
C LYS A 477 -6.25 20.93 -11.81
N PRO A 478 -5.63 22.12 -11.83
CA PRO A 478 -4.80 22.58 -10.72
C PRO A 478 -5.65 22.78 -9.46
N ILE A 479 -5.16 22.34 -8.32
CA ILE A 479 -5.76 22.66 -7.02
C ILE A 479 -5.44 24.13 -6.72
N VAL A 480 -6.47 24.93 -6.45
CA VAL A 480 -6.34 26.38 -6.15
C VAL A 480 -6.50 26.67 -4.66
N ALA A 481 -7.20 25.82 -3.90
CA ALA A 481 -7.34 25.93 -2.45
C ALA A 481 -6.23 25.19 -1.71
N ASN A 482 -5.95 25.59 -0.48
CA ASN A 482 -5.00 24.90 0.41
C ASN A 482 -5.72 23.75 1.14
N LEU A 483 -5.37 22.50 0.85
CA LEU A 483 -5.93 21.36 1.58
C LEU A 483 -5.28 21.24 2.95
N VAL A 484 -6.06 21.47 4.01
CA VAL A 484 -5.63 21.36 5.40
C VAL A 484 -6.37 20.24 6.15
N LYS A 485 -5.90 19.88 7.33
CA LYS A 485 -6.55 18.89 8.20
C LYS A 485 -7.30 19.59 9.32
N VAL A 486 -8.45 19.00 9.70
CA VAL A 486 -9.18 19.36 10.93
C VAL A 486 -9.24 18.14 11.85
N THR A 487 -9.41 18.38 13.13
CA THR A 487 -9.60 17.29 14.11
C THR A 487 -10.88 16.53 13.80
N PRO A 488 -10.83 15.20 13.56
CA PRO A 488 -12.02 14.41 13.29
C PRO A 488 -13.04 14.50 14.43
N ALA A 489 -14.33 14.49 14.08
CA ALA A 489 -15.38 14.55 15.08
C ALA A 489 -15.53 13.20 15.82
N ASP A 490 -15.50 13.25 17.15
CA ASP A 490 -15.90 12.10 17.96
C ASP A 490 -17.43 12.06 18.04
N THR A 491 -18.01 11.11 17.30
CA THR A 491 -19.47 10.90 17.30
C THR A 491 -19.82 9.76 18.24
N THR A 492 -20.39 10.09 19.38
CA THR A 492 -20.84 9.10 20.35
C THR A 492 -22.05 8.30 19.81
N GLY A 493 -22.05 6.97 20.07
CA GLY A 493 -23.24 6.16 20.02
C GLY A 493 -23.48 5.28 18.79
N GLY A 494 -22.59 5.24 17.81
CA GLY A 494 -22.71 4.27 16.69
C GLY A 494 -24.02 4.37 15.87
N LEU A 495 -24.69 5.52 15.89
CA LEU A 495 -25.97 5.74 15.22
C LEU A 495 -25.82 5.61 13.70
N SER A 496 -26.76 4.90 13.04
CA SER A 496 -26.80 4.81 11.59
C SER A 496 -28.17 5.24 11.03
N ALA A 497 -28.15 5.83 9.84
CA ALA A 497 -29.38 6.20 9.15
C ALA A 497 -30.24 4.97 8.76
N THR A 498 -29.64 3.79 8.67
CA THR A 498 -30.34 2.53 8.44
C THR A 498 -31.15 2.12 9.68
N ASP A 499 -30.52 2.19 10.85
CA ASP A 499 -31.20 1.85 12.11
C ASP A 499 -32.36 2.82 12.39
N LEU A 500 -32.16 4.11 12.09
CA LEU A 500 -33.26 5.08 12.17
C LEU A 500 -34.45 4.72 11.25
N ARG A 501 -34.21 4.33 9.99
CA ARG A 501 -35.29 3.90 9.09
C ARG A 501 -36.01 2.67 9.62
N ASN A 502 -35.27 1.71 10.19
CA ASN A 502 -35.83 0.51 10.79
C ASN A 502 -36.68 0.83 12.05
N ALA A 503 -36.21 1.74 12.90
CA ALA A 503 -36.96 2.19 14.08
C ALA A 503 -38.25 2.92 13.69
N VAL A 504 -38.22 3.73 12.63
CA VAL A 504 -39.45 4.36 12.07
C VAL A 504 -40.41 3.31 11.53
N GLN A 505 -39.93 2.33 10.79
CA GLN A 505 -40.71 1.24 10.23
C GLN A 505 -41.37 0.38 11.31
N SER A 506 -40.66 0.06 12.39
CA SER A 506 -41.16 -0.75 13.50
C SER A 506 -42.08 0.03 14.45
N GLY A 507 -42.11 1.36 14.36
CA GLY A 507 -42.83 2.23 15.31
C GLY A 507 -42.22 2.25 16.71
N ASP A 508 -40.96 1.85 16.86
CA ASP A 508 -40.24 1.83 18.14
C ASP A 508 -39.90 3.24 18.62
N THR A 509 -40.78 3.78 19.45
CA THR A 509 -40.66 5.15 19.97
C THR A 509 -39.46 5.35 20.90
N GLU A 510 -39.05 4.33 21.63
CA GLU A 510 -37.89 4.42 22.52
C GLU A 510 -36.57 4.43 21.71
N GLU A 511 -36.48 3.58 20.69
CA GLU A 511 -35.32 3.60 19.78
C GLU A 511 -35.26 4.92 19.00
N LEU A 512 -36.39 5.48 18.57
CA LEU A 512 -36.43 6.78 17.86
C LEU A 512 -35.84 7.93 18.68
N LYS A 513 -35.98 7.96 20.01
CA LYS A 513 -35.41 8.99 20.89
C LYS A 513 -33.87 9.03 20.84
N ARG A 514 -33.22 7.93 20.49
CA ARG A 514 -31.77 7.91 20.32
C ARG A 514 -31.30 8.74 19.11
N PHE A 515 -32.12 8.79 18.07
CA PHE A 515 -31.78 9.44 16.79
C PHE A 515 -32.30 10.85 16.67
N ILE A 516 -33.48 11.14 17.25
CA ILE A 516 -34.24 12.36 17.05
C ILE A 516 -34.53 13.01 18.41
N PRO A 517 -34.22 14.32 18.61
CA PRO A 517 -34.64 15.03 19.81
C PRO A 517 -36.17 15.07 19.94
N ASP A 518 -36.70 14.90 21.16
CA ASP A 518 -38.12 14.91 21.45
C ASP A 518 -38.83 16.18 20.96
N SER A 519 -38.15 17.33 21.06
CA SER A 519 -38.66 18.65 20.64
C SER A 519 -39.05 18.74 19.14
N ILE A 520 -38.41 17.93 18.28
CA ILE A 520 -38.67 17.94 16.83
C ILE A 520 -39.30 16.63 16.34
N ALA A 521 -39.41 15.61 17.17
CA ALA A 521 -39.77 14.25 16.77
C ALA A 521 -41.11 14.19 15.97
N LYS A 522 -42.14 14.87 16.42
CA LYS A 522 -43.44 14.90 15.73
C LYS A 522 -43.33 15.49 14.30
N GLN A 523 -42.67 16.62 14.17
CA GLN A 523 -42.50 17.28 12.87
C GLN A 523 -41.54 16.50 11.96
N TYR A 524 -40.53 15.89 12.56
CA TYR A 524 -39.56 15.05 11.86
C TYR A 524 -40.25 13.84 11.23
N LEU A 525 -41.05 13.11 12.00
CA LEU A 525 -41.80 11.94 11.53
C LEU A 525 -42.81 12.32 10.45
N LYS A 526 -43.54 13.43 10.61
CA LYS A 526 -44.42 13.96 9.58
C LYS A 526 -43.72 14.21 8.24
N ILE A 527 -42.53 14.78 8.22
CA ILE A 527 -41.74 14.98 6.99
C ILE A 527 -41.23 13.64 6.42
N LEU A 528 -40.82 12.74 7.29
CA LEU A 528 -40.17 11.49 6.88
C LEU A 528 -41.15 10.52 6.25
N ILE A 529 -42.33 10.29 6.91
CA ILE A 529 -43.33 9.31 6.53
C ILE A 529 -44.37 9.92 5.57
N GLY A 530 -44.65 11.19 5.69
CA GLY A 530 -45.79 11.88 5.09
C GLY A 530 -46.98 12.01 6.03
N ASP A 531 -48.01 12.72 5.63
CA ASP A 531 -49.29 12.79 6.38
C ASP A 531 -50.04 11.49 6.30
#